data_51ff32702ecaf105560e76f3332ab662
#
_entry.id   51ff32702ecaf105560e76f3332ab662
#
_cell.length_a   1.000
_cell.length_b   1.000
_cell.length_c   1.000
_cell.angle_alpha   90.00
_cell.angle_beta   90.00
_cell.angle_gamma   90.00
#
_symmetry.space_group_name_H-M   'P 1'
#
loop_
_entity.id
_entity.type
_entity.pdbx_description
1 polymer ?
#
loop_
_entity_poly.entity_id
_entity_poly.type
_entity_poly.pdbx_seq_one_letter_code
_entity_poly.pdbx_strand_id
1 'polypeptide(L)'
;MRTVAEHLAAHGLSDLGWGKEASSLRERMRVLHEVLGDPWPDVSDEALAGSAHEWLAPWAKRLAQGGSLSSVSMLDALRSMLPWPQAARLDELAPEKMPIPAGGTRPIDWSGAHPVLTLRVQQAFGWTDTPRLVDGRVPLVLHLTDPAGRPAAVTSDLTSFLGGAVFGRARAATRALSKASVARGPAARGAHEPRQAPGVATGSPAPGDQSSSLPTIPRPSGRFLDGIW
;
A
#
# COMPACT_ATOMS: atom_id res chain seq x y z
N MET A 1 -24.74 10.29 -33.58
CA MET A 1 -24.47 9.30 -32.49
C MET A 1 -24.26 7.90 -33.03
N ARG A 2 -25.10 7.37 -33.92
CA ARG A 2 -24.90 6.04 -34.51
C ARG A 2 -23.52 5.89 -35.12
N THR A 3 -23.06 6.86 -35.93
CA THR A 3 -21.74 6.87 -36.57
C THR A 3 -20.57 6.85 -35.56
N VAL A 4 -20.70 7.51 -34.38
CA VAL A 4 -19.65 7.50 -33.35
C VAL A 4 -19.59 6.14 -32.64
N ALA A 5 -20.76 5.58 -32.32
CA ALA A 5 -20.81 4.24 -31.69
C ALA A 5 -20.25 3.15 -32.64
N GLU A 6 -20.60 3.24 -33.95
CA GLU A 6 -20.08 2.38 -35.01
C GLU A 6 -18.54 2.53 -35.15
N HIS A 7 -18.04 3.77 -35.07
CA HIS A 7 -16.61 4.05 -35.09
C HIS A 7 -15.89 3.43 -33.90
N LEU A 8 -16.41 3.61 -32.68
CA LEU A 8 -15.84 3.03 -31.48
C LEU A 8 -15.87 1.49 -31.48
N ALA A 9 -16.95 0.91 -32.02
CA ALA A 9 -17.05 -0.55 -32.18
C ALA A 9 -16.02 -1.10 -33.17
N ALA A 10 -15.71 -0.33 -34.25
CA ALA A 10 -14.78 -0.75 -35.29
C ALA A 10 -13.32 -0.49 -34.98
N HIS A 11 -12.99 0.61 -34.28
CA HIS A 11 -11.63 1.10 -34.05
C HIS A 11 -11.20 1.03 -32.57
N GLY A 12 -12.11 0.63 -31.67
CA GLY A 12 -11.87 0.59 -30.23
C GLY A 12 -11.93 1.98 -29.59
N LEU A 13 -11.49 2.04 -28.33
CA LEU A 13 -11.60 3.24 -27.51
C LEU A 13 -10.29 4.07 -27.46
N SER A 14 -9.29 3.72 -28.27
CA SER A 14 -7.97 4.35 -28.28
C SER A 14 -7.99 5.84 -28.65
N ASP A 15 -8.96 6.26 -29.47
CA ASP A 15 -9.10 7.64 -29.94
C ASP A 15 -9.70 8.59 -28.88
N LEU A 16 -10.18 8.02 -27.77
CA LEU A 16 -10.70 8.78 -26.63
C LEU A 16 -9.57 9.32 -25.76
N GLY A 17 -9.79 10.45 -25.12
CA GLY A 17 -8.82 11.10 -24.24
C GLY A 17 -8.62 10.38 -22.91
N TRP A 18 -7.93 9.24 -22.91
CA TRP A 18 -7.57 8.52 -21.70
C TRP A 18 -6.46 9.23 -20.94
N GLY A 19 -6.83 10.02 -19.92
CA GLY A 19 -5.87 10.53 -18.95
C GLY A 19 -5.58 9.49 -17.86
N LYS A 20 -4.47 9.68 -17.15
CA LYS A 20 -4.05 8.77 -16.06
C LYS A 20 -5.15 8.51 -15.03
N GLU A 21 -5.90 9.54 -14.65
CA GLU A 21 -7.01 9.44 -13.69
C GLU A 21 -8.17 8.62 -14.23
N ALA A 22 -8.52 8.81 -15.50
CA ALA A 22 -9.58 8.04 -16.16
C ALA A 22 -9.19 6.56 -16.27
N SER A 23 -7.96 6.26 -16.65
CA SER A 23 -7.46 4.89 -16.71
C SER A 23 -7.46 4.23 -15.32
N SER A 24 -6.98 4.93 -14.30
CA SER A 24 -7.01 4.43 -12.91
C SER A 24 -8.43 4.16 -12.41
N LEU A 25 -9.37 5.07 -12.69
CA LEU A 25 -10.77 4.88 -12.34
C LEU A 25 -11.38 3.66 -13.07
N ARG A 26 -11.12 3.53 -14.37
CA ARG A 26 -11.59 2.40 -15.15
C ARG A 26 -11.14 1.06 -14.59
N GLU A 27 -9.86 0.94 -14.25
CA GLU A 27 -9.29 -0.30 -13.69
C GLU A 27 -9.93 -0.66 -12.33
N ARG A 28 -10.17 0.33 -11.49
CA ARG A 28 -10.86 0.15 -10.21
C ARG A 28 -12.30 -0.33 -10.42
N MET A 29 -13.05 0.31 -11.34
CA MET A 29 -14.41 -0.07 -11.70
C MET A 29 -14.48 -1.49 -12.29
N ARG A 30 -13.52 -1.85 -13.16
CA ARG A 30 -13.39 -3.19 -13.72
C ARG A 30 -13.30 -4.25 -12.62
N VAL A 31 -12.38 -4.08 -11.66
CA VAL A 31 -12.22 -5.04 -10.56
C VAL A 31 -13.49 -5.11 -9.70
N LEU A 32 -14.16 -3.98 -9.44
CA LEU A 32 -15.42 -3.97 -8.69
C LEU A 32 -16.53 -4.70 -9.43
N HIS A 33 -16.66 -4.50 -10.75
CA HIS A 33 -17.61 -5.24 -11.57
C HIS A 33 -17.32 -6.74 -11.59
N GLU A 34 -16.07 -7.14 -11.81
CA GLU A 34 -15.65 -8.55 -11.84
C GLU A 34 -15.92 -9.28 -10.51
N VAL A 35 -15.75 -8.60 -9.38
CA VAL A 35 -15.85 -9.22 -8.05
C VAL A 35 -17.25 -9.13 -7.44
N LEU A 36 -17.94 -8.01 -7.65
CA LEU A 36 -19.24 -7.73 -7.03
C LEU A 36 -20.41 -7.86 -7.99
N GLY A 37 -20.19 -7.74 -9.31
CA GLY A 37 -21.24 -7.71 -10.32
C GLY A 37 -22.11 -6.47 -10.22
N ASP A 38 -23.39 -6.57 -10.64
CA ASP A 38 -24.36 -5.49 -10.49
C ASP A 38 -24.46 -5.01 -9.03
N PRO A 39 -24.62 -3.70 -8.82
CA PRO A 39 -24.83 -2.63 -9.76
C PRO A 39 -23.56 -1.86 -10.19
N TRP A 40 -22.37 -2.48 -10.10
CA TRP A 40 -21.14 -1.89 -10.62
C TRP A 40 -21.12 -2.01 -12.14
N PRO A 41 -20.94 -0.89 -12.89
CA PRO A 41 -21.01 -0.92 -14.35
C PRO A 41 -19.83 -1.71 -14.96
N ASP A 42 -20.13 -2.45 -16.02
CA ASP A 42 -19.11 -3.04 -16.87
C ASP A 42 -18.44 -1.94 -17.70
N VAL A 43 -17.13 -1.84 -17.59
CA VAL A 43 -16.28 -0.85 -18.28
C VAL A 43 -15.31 -1.51 -19.26
N SER A 44 -15.61 -2.74 -19.71
CA SER A 44 -14.91 -3.39 -20.81
C SER A 44 -15.01 -2.57 -22.09
N ASP A 45 -14.15 -2.81 -23.07
CA ASP A 45 -14.19 -2.11 -24.35
C ASP A 45 -15.52 -2.37 -25.07
N GLU A 46 -16.02 -3.59 -25.00
CA GLU A 46 -17.28 -3.99 -25.59
C GLU A 46 -18.48 -3.29 -24.95
N ALA A 47 -18.52 -3.25 -23.61
CA ALA A 47 -19.61 -2.61 -22.87
C ALA A 47 -19.61 -1.10 -23.09
N LEU A 48 -18.45 -0.45 -23.06
CA LEU A 48 -18.31 0.98 -23.32
C LEU A 48 -18.69 1.35 -24.76
N ALA A 49 -18.30 0.55 -25.75
CA ALA A 49 -18.69 0.77 -27.15
C ALA A 49 -20.20 0.56 -27.35
N GLY A 50 -20.78 -0.47 -26.73
CA GLY A 50 -22.20 -0.78 -26.80
C GLY A 50 -23.10 0.28 -26.18
N SER A 51 -22.69 0.84 -25.03
CA SER A 51 -23.41 1.89 -24.28
C SER A 51 -22.99 3.32 -24.66
N ALA A 52 -22.17 3.49 -25.70
CA ALA A 52 -21.62 4.80 -26.10
C ALA A 52 -22.66 5.91 -26.27
N HIS A 53 -23.87 5.57 -26.69
CA HIS A 53 -24.96 6.52 -26.85
C HIS A 53 -25.47 7.13 -25.54
N GLU A 54 -25.25 6.42 -24.41
CA GLU A 54 -25.65 6.87 -23.07
C GLU A 54 -24.60 7.80 -22.47
N TRP A 55 -23.37 7.31 -22.28
CA TRP A 55 -22.33 8.07 -21.61
C TRP A 55 -21.72 9.20 -22.46
N LEU A 56 -21.82 9.14 -23.82
CA LEU A 56 -21.44 10.25 -24.71
C LEU A 56 -22.51 11.33 -24.82
N ALA A 57 -23.72 11.16 -24.30
CA ALA A 57 -24.80 12.12 -24.43
C ALA A 57 -24.41 13.58 -24.08
N PRO A 58 -23.61 13.86 -23.02
CA PRO A 58 -23.20 15.23 -22.72
C PRO A 58 -22.34 15.88 -23.81
N TRP A 59 -21.59 15.09 -24.59
CA TRP A 59 -20.72 15.57 -25.67
C TRP A 59 -21.37 15.49 -27.07
N ALA A 60 -22.57 14.92 -27.17
CA ALA A 60 -23.26 14.64 -28.45
C ALA A 60 -23.32 15.84 -29.39
N LYS A 61 -23.70 17.03 -28.89
CA LYS A 61 -23.77 18.24 -29.66
C LYS A 61 -22.42 18.67 -30.23
N ARG A 62 -21.39 18.63 -29.44
CA ARG A 62 -20.01 18.98 -29.85
C ARG A 62 -19.50 18.01 -30.92
N LEU A 63 -19.69 16.71 -30.72
CA LEU A 63 -19.29 15.67 -31.67
C LEU A 63 -20.04 15.79 -32.99
N ALA A 64 -21.35 16.12 -32.98
CA ALA A 64 -22.14 16.36 -34.18
C ALA A 64 -21.69 17.59 -34.99
N GLN A 65 -20.99 18.54 -34.31
CA GLN A 65 -20.42 19.74 -34.96
C GLN A 65 -18.97 19.53 -35.42
N GLY A 66 -18.48 18.29 -35.47
CA GLY A 66 -17.13 17.96 -35.90
C GLY A 66 -16.06 18.01 -34.78
N GLY A 67 -16.48 18.02 -33.52
CA GLY A 67 -15.56 17.92 -32.39
C GLY A 67 -14.82 16.59 -32.36
N SER A 68 -13.54 16.61 -31.92
CA SER A 68 -12.72 15.41 -31.80
C SER A 68 -13.17 14.53 -30.64
N LEU A 69 -13.08 13.20 -30.79
CA LEU A 69 -13.27 12.21 -29.72
C LEU A 69 -12.27 12.40 -28.56
N SER A 70 -11.06 12.84 -28.84
CA SER A 70 -10.06 13.16 -27.81
C SER A 70 -10.46 14.32 -26.88
N SER A 71 -11.49 15.10 -27.25
CA SER A 71 -12.03 16.16 -26.39
C SER A 71 -13.06 15.68 -25.37
N VAL A 72 -13.41 14.38 -25.41
CA VAL A 72 -14.31 13.75 -24.43
C VAL A 72 -13.52 13.48 -23.14
N SER A 73 -14.02 14.02 -22.04
CA SER A 73 -13.46 13.71 -20.72
C SER A 73 -13.88 12.30 -20.29
N MET A 74 -13.01 11.32 -20.47
CA MET A 74 -13.29 9.94 -20.05
C MET A 74 -13.47 9.79 -18.55
N LEU A 75 -12.83 10.66 -17.76
CA LEU A 75 -13.02 10.69 -16.32
C LEU A 75 -14.47 11.04 -15.95
N ASP A 76 -15.02 12.08 -16.57
CA ASP A 76 -16.40 12.51 -16.31
C ASP A 76 -17.41 11.50 -16.87
N ALA A 77 -17.09 10.90 -18.01
CA ALA A 77 -17.91 9.85 -18.60
C ALA A 77 -18.04 8.64 -17.65
N LEU A 78 -16.92 8.13 -17.15
CA LEU A 78 -16.91 7.00 -16.20
C LEU A 78 -17.60 7.35 -14.88
N ARG A 79 -17.39 8.55 -14.35
CA ARG A 79 -18.09 9.02 -13.15
C ARG A 79 -19.60 9.08 -13.34
N SER A 80 -20.07 9.49 -14.52
CA SER A 80 -21.51 9.55 -14.83
C SER A 80 -22.17 8.17 -14.92
N MET A 81 -21.41 7.13 -15.20
CA MET A 81 -21.89 5.74 -15.25
C MET A 81 -22.06 5.12 -13.86
N LEU A 82 -21.41 5.69 -12.83
CA LEU A 82 -21.51 5.17 -11.45
C LEU A 82 -22.83 5.63 -10.81
N PRO A 83 -23.72 4.72 -10.39
CA PRO A 83 -24.86 5.08 -9.56
C PRO A 83 -24.38 5.73 -8.25
N TRP A 84 -25.18 6.65 -7.71
CA TRP A 84 -24.74 7.43 -6.56
C TRP A 84 -24.28 6.59 -5.33
N PRO A 85 -24.96 5.50 -4.92
CA PRO A 85 -24.49 4.67 -3.80
C PRO A 85 -23.12 4.04 -4.07
N GLN A 86 -22.84 3.61 -5.30
CA GLN A 86 -21.56 3.04 -5.71
C GLN A 86 -20.46 4.10 -5.74
N ALA A 87 -20.76 5.28 -6.27
CA ALA A 87 -19.81 6.39 -6.29
C ALA A 87 -19.31 6.75 -4.88
N ALA A 88 -20.20 6.74 -3.89
CA ALA A 88 -19.86 7.02 -2.49
C ALA A 88 -18.95 5.94 -1.86
N ARG A 89 -19.05 4.66 -2.30
CA ARG A 89 -18.28 3.55 -1.76
C ARG A 89 -17.02 3.21 -2.56
N LEU A 90 -16.81 3.87 -3.69
CA LEU A 90 -15.71 3.57 -4.60
C LEU A 90 -14.34 3.61 -3.89
N ASP A 91 -14.07 4.68 -3.16
CA ASP A 91 -12.78 4.86 -2.47
C ASP A 91 -12.63 3.99 -1.21
N GLU A 92 -13.73 3.54 -0.64
CA GLU A 92 -13.73 2.55 0.44
C GLU A 92 -13.35 1.16 -0.08
N LEU A 93 -13.98 0.73 -1.16
CA LEU A 93 -13.83 -0.63 -1.72
C LEU A 93 -12.55 -0.79 -2.54
N ALA A 94 -12.25 0.21 -3.36
CA ALA A 94 -11.11 0.22 -4.27
C ALA A 94 -10.34 1.55 -4.18
N PRO A 95 -9.61 1.81 -3.09
CA PRO A 95 -8.89 3.07 -2.89
C PRO A 95 -7.76 3.25 -3.91
N GLU A 96 -7.47 4.49 -4.30
CA GLU A 96 -6.30 4.81 -5.13
C GLU A 96 -4.97 4.64 -4.37
N LYS A 97 -5.00 4.88 -3.06
CA LYS A 97 -3.83 4.83 -2.19
C LYS A 97 -4.19 4.17 -0.87
N MET A 98 -3.24 3.48 -0.28
CA MET A 98 -3.41 2.82 1.01
C MET A 98 -2.41 3.36 2.04
N PRO A 99 -2.85 3.59 3.29
CA PRO A 99 -1.94 3.89 4.40
C PRO A 99 -1.04 2.68 4.70
N ILE A 100 0.21 2.96 5.04
CA ILE A 100 1.18 1.91 5.39
C ILE A 100 1.64 2.06 6.85
N PRO A 101 2.05 0.98 7.54
CA PRO A 101 2.46 1.02 8.95
C PRO A 101 3.61 1.98 9.23
N ALA A 102 4.53 2.14 8.30
CA ALA A 102 5.66 3.07 8.43
C ALA A 102 5.26 4.56 8.33
N GLY A 103 3.97 4.85 8.16
CA GLY A 103 3.43 6.19 7.96
C GLY A 103 3.35 6.61 6.49
N GLY A 104 2.41 7.51 6.22
CA GLY A 104 2.08 7.96 4.86
C GLY A 104 1.23 6.97 4.07
N THR A 105 1.08 7.22 2.78
CA THR A 105 0.26 6.42 1.86
C THR A 105 1.07 5.98 0.65
N ARG A 106 0.66 4.87 0.03
CA ARG A 106 1.23 4.35 -1.22
C ARG A 106 0.14 4.12 -2.26
N PRO A 107 0.39 4.46 -3.53
CA PRO A 107 -0.57 4.19 -4.59
C PRO A 107 -0.71 2.67 -4.81
N ILE A 108 -1.93 2.25 -5.10
CA ILE A 108 -2.25 0.88 -5.51
C ILE A 108 -2.30 0.87 -7.03
N ASP A 109 -1.65 -0.09 -7.64
CA ASP A 109 -1.74 -0.37 -9.07
C ASP A 109 -2.86 -1.38 -9.31
N TRP A 110 -3.89 -0.95 -10.04
CA TRP A 110 -5.08 -1.74 -10.36
C TRP A 110 -5.05 -2.31 -11.78
N SER A 111 -3.99 -2.06 -12.57
CA SER A 111 -3.92 -2.41 -13.99
C SER A 111 -3.81 -3.92 -14.25
N GLY A 112 -3.39 -4.69 -13.27
CA GLY A 112 -3.23 -6.14 -13.37
C GLY A 112 -4.49 -6.94 -13.02
N ALA A 113 -4.36 -8.27 -12.98
CA ALA A 113 -5.40 -9.19 -12.52
C ALA A 113 -5.70 -9.04 -11.02
N HIS A 114 -4.73 -8.57 -10.25
CA HIS A 114 -4.87 -8.29 -8.83
C HIS A 114 -4.29 -6.92 -8.51
N PRO A 115 -4.86 -6.20 -7.51
CA PRO A 115 -4.29 -4.94 -7.05
C PRO A 115 -2.90 -5.15 -6.45
N VAL A 116 -1.95 -4.31 -6.83
CA VAL A 116 -0.55 -4.41 -6.42
C VAL A 116 -0.14 -3.19 -5.62
N LEU A 117 0.55 -3.41 -4.50
CA LEU A 117 1.16 -2.35 -3.70
C LEU A 117 2.67 -2.55 -3.65
N THR A 118 3.41 -1.58 -4.19
CA THR A 118 4.88 -1.62 -4.16
C THR A 118 5.40 -0.83 -2.96
N LEU A 119 6.18 -1.49 -2.09
CA LEU A 119 6.80 -0.87 -0.91
C LEU A 119 8.10 -1.57 -0.52
N ARG A 120 8.92 -0.90 0.29
CA ARG A 120 10.11 -1.53 0.89
C ARG A 120 9.69 -2.50 1.98
N VAL A 121 10.43 -3.61 2.16
CA VAL A 121 10.14 -4.62 3.20
C VAL A 121 9.92 -3.96 4.58
N GLN A 122 10.75 -2.97 4.94
CA GLN A 122 10.66 -2.29 6.24
C GLN A 122 9.35 -1.51 6.41
N GLN A 123 8.73 -1.07 5.32
CA GLN A 123 7.48 -0.30 5.35
C GLN A 123 6.25 -1.18 5.59
N ALA A 124 6.39 -2.50 5.42
CA ALA A 124 5.35 -3.48 5.73
C ALA A 124 5.37 -3.94 7.20
N PHE A 125 6.42 -3.60 7.94
CA PHE A 125 6.49 -3.97 9.37
C PHE A 125 5.40 -3.26 10.16
N GLY A 126 4.61 -4.03 10.89
CA GLY A 126 3.43 -3.58 11.64
C GLY A 126 2.12 -4.10 11.07
N TRP A 127 2.10 -4.63 9.84
CA TRP A 127 1.00 -5.46 9.39
C TRP A 127 1.15 -6.88 9.93
N THR A 128 0.10 -7.41 10.54
CA THR A 128 0.01 -8.81 10.97
C THR A 128 -0.40 -9.72 9.82
N ASP A 129 -1.23 -9.18 8.92
CA ASP A 129 -1.80 -9.89 7.79
C ASP A 129 -1.71 -9.05 6.52
N THR A 130 -1.83 -9.70 5.36
CA THR A 130 -1.93 -8.99 4.09
C THR A 130 -3.26 -8.26 4.01
N PRO A 131 -3.28 -6.95 3.75
CA PRO A 131 -4.52 -6.21 3.56
C PRO A 131 -5.37 -6.80 2.44
N ARG A 132 -6.68 -6.72 2.62
CA ARG A 132 -7.66 -7.16 1.61
C ARG A 132 -8.55 -5.99 1.24
N LEU A 133 -8.93 -5.93 -0.01
CA LEU A 133 -9.77 -4.88 -0.61
C LEU A 133 -11.12 -5.45 -1.02
N VAL A 134 -12.03 -4.60 -1.48
CA VAL A 134 -13.37 -4.99 -1.97
C VAL A 134 -14.11 -5.83 -0.91
N ASP A 135 -14.34 -5.24 0.26
CA ASP A 135 -14.97 -5.91 1.42
C ASP A 135 -14.28 -7.23 1.80
N GLY A 136 -12.95 -7.25 1.75
CA GLY A 136 -12.15 -8.43 2.11
C GLY A 136 -12.10 -9.54 1.06
N ARG A 137 -12.68 -9.34 -0.12
CA ARG A 137 -12.75 -10.38 -1.17
C ARG A 137 -11.47 -10.48 -1.99
N VAL A 138 -10.79 -9.36 -2.21
CA VAL A 138 -9.60 -9.30 -3.07
C VAL A 138 -8.34 -9.13 -2.22
N PRO A 139 -7.40 -10.10 -2.23
CA PRO A 139 -6.12 -9.95 -1.56
C PRO A 139 -5.26 -8.93 -2.29
N LEU A 140 -4.57 -8.07 -1.54
CA LEU A 140 -3.57 -7.18 -2.09
C LEU A 140 -2.27 -7.94 -2.35
N VAL A 141 -1.70 -7.81 -3.53
CA VAL A 141 -0.37 -8.36 -3.83
C VAL A 141 0.69 -7.34 -3.46
N LEU A 142 1.64 -7.74 -2.64
CA LEU A 142 2.73 -6.88 -2.19
C LEU A 142 3.98 -7.13 -3.04
N HIS A 143 4.43 -6.12 -3.77
CA HIS A 143 5.74 -6.09 -4.40
C HIS A 143 6.72 -5.47 -3.41
N LEU A 144 7.48 -6.32 -2.73
CA LEU A 144 8.44 -5.91 -1.72
C LEU A 144 9.80 -5.63 -2.35
N THR A 145 10.38 -4.49 -2.00
CA THR A 145 11.71 -4.09 -2.48
C THR A 145 12.71 -4.00 -1.32
N ASP A 146 13.99 -4.16 -1.64
CA ASP A 146 15.08 -3.88 -0.72
C ASP A 146 15.26 -2.35 -0.53
N PRO A 147 16.12 -1.88 0.39
CA PRO A 147 16.39 -0.45 0.56
C PRO A 147 16.92 0.25 -0.69
N ALA A 148 17.56 -0.48 -1.60
CA ALA A 148 18.08 0.03 -2.88
C ALA A 148 17.01 0.05 -3.99
N GLY A 149 15.76 -0.36 -3.68
CA GLY A 149 14.66 -0.37 -4.64
C GLY A 149 14.62 -1.59 -5.56
N ARG A 150 15.48 -2.60 -5.35
CA ARG A 150 15.48 -3.82 -6.16
C ARG A 150 14.38 -4.78 -5.68
N PRO A 151 13.73 -5.54 -6.58
CA PRO A 151 12.73 -6.52 -6.18
C PRO A 151 13.32 -7.53 -5.18
N ALA A 152 12.63 -7.70 -4.05
CA ALA A 152 13.00 -8.64 -3.00
C ALA A 152 12.02 -9.82 -2.93
N ALA A 153 10.72 -9.55 -3.07
CA ALA A 153 9.68 -10.60 -3.09
C ALA A 153 8.38 -10.07 -3.68
N VAL A 154 7.54 -11.00 -4.13
CA VAL A 154 6.13 -10.78 -4.47
C VAL A 154 5.32 -11.73 -3.61
N THR A 155 4.37 -11.23 -2.83
CA THR A 155 3.56 -12.06 -1.94
C THR A 155 2.16 -11.51 -1.77
N SER A 156 1.19 -12.40 -1.69
CA SER A 156 -0.17 -12.14 -1.17
C SER A 156 -0.36 -12.68 0.24
N ASP A 157 0.69 -13.29 0.83
CA ASP A 157 0.75 -13.79 2.20
C ASP A 157 1.97 -13.23 2.91
N LEU A 158 1.76 -12.06 3.53
CA LEU A 158 2.80 -11.35 4.26
C LEU A 158 3.25 -12.09 5.52
N THR A 159 2.32 -12.78 6.18
CA THR A 159 2.60 -13.51 7.42
C THR A 159 3.60 -14.62 7.18
N SER A 160 3.36 -15.45 6.18
CA SER A 160 4.29 -16.52 5.78
C SER A 160 5.63 -15.96 5.30
N PHE A 161 5.62 -14.85 4.55
CA PHE A 161 6.84 -14.20 4.08
C PHE A 161 7.69 -13.66 5.24
N LEU A 162 7.12 -12.91 6.18
CA LEU A 162 7.84 -12.35 7.32
C LEU A 162 8.29 -13.45 8.28
N GLY A 163 7.47 -14.46 8.54
CA GLY A 163 7.83 -15.64 9.31
C GLY A 163 9.04 -16.36 8.72
N GLY A 164 9.04 -16.63 7.44
CA GLY A 164 10.17 -17.26 6.72
C GLY A 164 11.43 -16.39 6.73
N ALA A 165 11.32 -15.08 6.56
CA ALA A 165 12.45 -14.14 6.59
C ALA A 165 13.09 -14.05 7.98
N VAL A 166 12.29 -14.08 9.06
CA VAL A 166 12.78 -14.09 10.45
C VAL A 166 13.52 -15.41 10.75
N PHE A 167 12.95 -16.56 10.35
CA PHE A 167 13.61 -17.86 10.52
C PHE A 167 14.88 -17.98 9.66
N GLY A 168 14.91 -17.42 8.47
CA GLY A 168 16.08 -17.39 7.60
C GLY A 168 17.24 -16.60 8.24
N ARG A 169 16.98 -15.45 8.86
CA ARG A 169 17.98 -14.65 9.59
C ARG A 169 18.45 -15.32 10.86
N ALA A 170 17.56 -15.94 11.62
CA ALA A 170 17.91 -16.71 12.81
C ALA A 170 18.83 -17.88 12.45
N ARG A 171 18.54 -18.64 11.40
CA ARG A 171 19.42 -19.72 10.91
C ARG A 171 20.77 -19.21 10.41
N ALA A 172 20.82 -18.07 9.72
CA ALA A 172 22.07 -17.47 9.28
C ALA A 172 22.94 -17.00 10.47
N ALA A 173 22.33 -16.39 11.49
CA ALA A 173 23.01 -15.97 12.72
C ALA A 173 23.53 -17.17 13.51
N THR A 174 22.74 -18.23 13.67
CA THR A 174 23.16 -19.48 14.35
C THR A 174 24.30 -20.16 13.59
N ARG A 175 24.28 -20.18 12.28
CA ARG A 175 25.36 -20.74 11.45
C ARG A 175 26.65 -19.92 11.54
N ALA A 176 26.53 -18.57 11.64
CA ALA A 176 27.68 -17.69 11.82
C ALA A 176 28.33 -17.89 13.22
N LEU A 177 27.50 -18.01 14.25
CA LEU A 177 27.96 -18.28 15.61
C LEU A 177 28.62 -19.67 15.75
N SER A 178 28.07 -20.71 15.14
CA SER A 178 28.61 -22.04 15.08
C SER A 178 29.97 -22.08 14.36
N LYS A 179 30.11 -21.35 13.25
CA LYS A 179 31.37 -21.24 12.50
C LYS A 179 32.44 -20.47 13.26
N ALA A 180 32.06 -19.47 14.07
CA ALA A 180 32.97 -18.71 14.92
C ALA A 180 33.45 -19.52 16.14
N SER A 181 32.60 -20.44 16.66
CA SER A 181 32.94 -21.33 17.77
C SER A 181 33.94 -22.41 17.34
N VAL A 182 33.88 -22.92 16.13
CA VAL A 182 34.80 -23.94 15.62
C VAL A 182 36.19 -23.35 15.26
N ALA A 183 36.29 -22.04 15.02
CA ALA A 183 37.57 -21.38 14.71
C ALA A 183 38.43 -21.04 15.93
N ARG A 184 37.95 -21.21 17.16
CA ARG A 184 38.74 -21.14 18.39
C ARG A 184 39.10 -22.55 18.87
N GLY A 185 40.12 -23.13 18.26
CA GLY A 185 40.78 -24.31 18.78
C GLY A 185 41.42 -24.04 20.15
N PRO A 186 41.64 -25.08 20.97
CA PRO A 186 42.15 -24.92 22.32
C PRO A 186 43.60 -24.44 22.28
N ALA A 187 43.84 -23.18 22.63
CA ALA A 187 45.18 -22.67 22.89
C ALA A 187 45.68 -23.25 24.21
N ALA A 188 46.86 -23.84 24.13
CA ALA A 188 47.61 -24.58 25.14
C ALA A 188 47.68 -23.85 26.47
N ARG A 189 47.58 -24.69 27.52
CA ARG A 189 47.93 -24.35 28.90
C ARG A 189 49.44 -24.08 28.97
N GLY A 190 49.81 -22.87 29.40
CA GLY A 190 51.12 -22.54 29.89
C GLY A 190 50.96 -22.02 31.31
N ALA A 191 51.47 -22.82 32.24
CA ALA A 191 51.56 -22.51 33.67
C ALA A 191 52.50 -21.35 33.92
N HIS A 192 52.13 -20.44 34.80
CA HIS A 192 53.07 -19.75 35.67
C HIS A 192 52.36 -19.23 36.92
N GLU A 193 52.98 -19.58 38.04
CA GLU A 193 52.64 -19.43 39.45
C GLU A 193 52.81 -17.97 39.96
N PRO A 194 52.40 -17.67 41.22
CA PRO A 194 51.90 -16.34 41.58
C PRO A 194 52.99 -15.50 42.28
N ARG A 195 52.83 -14.19 42.25
CA ARG A 195 53.57 -13.30 43.16
C ARG A 195 52.65 -12.33 43.89
N GLN A 196 52.79 -12.35 45.17
CA GLN A 196 52.11 -11.68 46.26
C GLN A 196 52.03 -10.15 46.16
N ALA A 197 51.01 -9.64 46.82
CA ALA A 197 50.71 -8.26 47.19
C ALA A 197 51.88 -7.58 48.01
N PRO A 198 51.80 -6.27 48.29
CA PRO A 198 50.82 -5.71 49.24
C PRO A 198 50.37 -4.26 49.00
N GLY A 199 49.24 -3.89 49.61
CA GLY A 199 49.20 -2.70 50.48
C GLY A 199 48.26 -1.58 50.10
N VAL A 200 47.13 -1.51 50.83
CA VAL A 200 46.59 -0.38 51.63
C VAL A 200 46.23 0.94 50.91
N ALA A 201 45.01 1.37 50.94
CA ALA A 201 44.34 2.33 51.82
C ALA A 201 43.02 2.80 51.28
N THR A 202 41.96 2.56 51.99
CA THR A 202 40.98 3.50 52.61
C THR A 202 40.47 4.69 51.78
N GLY A 203 39.15 4.78 51.70
CA GLY A 203 38.45 6.06 51.44
C GLY A 203 37.03 5.90 50.93
N SER A 204 36.09 5.64 51.84
CA SER A 204 34.69 6.01 51.70
C SER A 204 34.50 7.46 52.07
N PRO A 205 33.59 8.24 51.56
CA PRO A 205 32.18 8.18 51.96
C PRO A 205 31.16 8.50 50.86
N ALA A 206 29.96 7.98 51.06
CA ALA A 206 28.68 8.51 50.54
C ALA A 206 28.26 9.77 51.37
N PRO A 207 27.11 10.39 51.18
CA PRO A 207 26.08 10.35 50.14
C PRO A 207 25.69 11.77 49.66
N GLY A 208 24.87 11.87 48.62
CA GLY A 208 24.28 13.14 48.17
C GLY A 208 23.00 12.90 47.39
N ASP A 209 21.94 12.91 48.11
CA ASP A 209 20.55 13.10 47.72
C ASP A 209 20.38 14.39 46.90
N GLN A 210 19.65 14.34 45.75
CA GLN A 210 18.85 15.44 45.25
C GLN A 210 17.83 14.96 44.24
N SER A 211 16.62 14.88 44.75
CA SER A 211 15.36 15.08 44.05
C SER A 211 15.38 16.22 43.04
N SER A 212 14.75 16.03 41.88
CA SER A 212 13.88 17.02 41.24
C SER A 212 13.37 16.60 39.88
N SER A 213 12.09 16.49 39.79
CA SER A 213 11.16 17.17 38.88
C SER A 213 10.90 16.52 37.55
N LEU A 214 9.79 15.78 37.48
CA LEU A 214 9.02 15.49 36.28
C LEU A 214 8.35 16.78 35.74
N PRO A 215 8.37 17.04 34.45
CA PRO A 215 7.49 18.07 33.86
C PRO A 215 6.09 17.53 33.59
N THR A 216 5.12 18.23 34.12
CA THR A 216 3.69 18.16 33.95
C THR A 216 3.29 18.40 32.49
N ILE A 217 2.53 17.44 31.90
CA ILE A 217 1.87 17.61 30.61
C ILE A 217 0.54 18.35 30.81
N PRO A 218 0.24 19.45 30.09
CA PRO A 218 -1.06 20.11 30.15
C PRO A 218 -2.10 19.34 29.33
N ARG A 219 -3.26 19.11 29.94
CA ARG A 219 -4.48 18.63 29.28
C ARG A 219 -5.08 19.77 28.43
N PRO A 220 -5.56 19.51 27.21
CA PRO A 220 -6.41 20.44 26.51
C PRO A 220 -7.83 20.39 27.05
N SER A 221 -8.31 21.57 27.45
CA SER A 221 -9.67 21.87 27.90
C SER A 221 -10.67 21.68 26.76
N GLY A 222 -11.72 20.93 27.03
CA GLY A 222 -12.89 20.82 26.17
C GLY A 222 -13.64 22.18 26.08
N ARG A 223 -14.15 22.47 24.91
CA ARG A 223 -15.36 23.26 24.72
C ARG A 223 -16.29 22.51 23.77
N PHE A 224 -17.33 22.00 24.37
CA PHE A 224 -18.60 21.74 23.73
C PHE A 224 -19.15 23.06 23.20
N LEU A 225 -19.55 23.10 21.97
CA LEU A 225 -20.57 24.01 21.48
C LEU A 225 -21.64 23.18 20.80
N ASP A 226 -22.73 23.05 21.54
CA ASP A 226 -24.08 22.76 21.04
C ASP A 226 -24.51 23.82 20.03
N GLY A 227 -25.25 23.39 19.03
CA GLY A 227 -26.24 24.29 18.47
C GLY A 227 -26.38 24.28 16.95
N ILE A 228 -27.47 23.68 16.51
CA ILE A 228 -28.47 24.24 15.61
C ILE A 228 -28.31 23.93 14.10
N TRP A 229 -29.34 23.21 13.68
CA TRP A 229 -30.01 22.99 12.37
C TRP A 229 -29.37 22.02 11.41
#